data_5ef2337d73d41b240091415832d0d9d0
#
_entry.id   5ef2337d73d41b240091415832d0d9d0
#
_cell.length_a   1.000
_cell.length_b   1.000
_cell.length_c   1.000
_cell.angle_alpha   90.00
_cell.angle_beta   90.00
_cell.angle_gamma   90.00
#
_symmetry.space_group_name_H-M   'P 1'
#
loop_
_entity.id
_entity.type
_entity.pdbx_description
1 polymer ?
#
loop_
_entity_poly.entity_id
_entity_poly.type
_entity_poly.pdbx_seq_one_letter_code
_entity_poly.pdbx_strand_id
1 'polypeptide(L)'
;MHPHWYSASPDDQRRLISLFILSLSSHSPSPSPFASEVNSTRSSHDVAAVLRWGLRHLKLEGNTFGIDEGWYKSFFDEERAAEYPLSAFTDKLVPKLSKAHLELLTATLEIISSLAAHAEANGTSGSKLSKLFGLWLLTAQRVEGNDDWLTFYERWERTGRILEHLFFARIRCVLIFTLFHVV
;
A
#
# COMPACT_ATOMS: atom_id res chain seq x y z
N MET A 1 3.36 16.33 8.59
CA MET A 1 2.46 16.53 7.45
C MET A 1 1.08 16.07 7.89
N HIS A 2 0.15 17.01 8.06
CA HIS A 2 -1.25 16.63 8.23
C HIS A 2 -1.76 16.18 6.86
N PRO A 3 -2.38 15.01 6.77
CA PRO A 3 -2.98 14.58 5.53
C PRO A 3 -4.14 15.52 5.19
N HIS A 4 -3.90 16.40 4.25
CA HIS A 4 -4.89 17.40 3.81
C HIS A 4 -5.93 16.79 2.85
N TRP A 5 -6.51 15.64 3.20
CA TRP A 5 -7.60 15.05 2.38
C TRP A 5 -8.81 15.95 2.28
N TYR A 6 -9.00 16.82 3.26
CA TYR A 6 -10.02 17.86 3.20
C TYR A 6 -9.73 18.96 2.15
N SER A 7 -8.51 19.03 1.63
CA SER A 7 -8.15 19.92 0.53
C SER A 7 -8.49 19.34 -0.84
N ALA A 8 -8.89 18.06 -0.90
CA ALA A 8 -9.31 17.45 -2.13
C ALA A 8 -10.76 17.83 -2.46
N SER A 9 -11.03 18.06 -3.74
CA SER A 9 -12.37 18.39 -4.24
C SER A 9 -13.27 17.14 -4.23
N PRO A 10 -14.42 17.14 -3.53
CA PRO A 10 -15.32 15.99 -3.52
C PRO A 10 -15.85 15.63 -4.92
N ASP A 11 -16.02 16.60 -5.80
CA ASP A 11 -16.49 16.38 -7.17
C ASP A 11 -15.42 15.75 -8.05
N ASP A 12 -14.19 16.24 -7.96
CA ASP A 12 -13.06 15.67 -8.68
C ASP A 12 -12.73 14.26 -8.18
N GLN A 13 -12.82 14.01 -6.87
CA GLN A 13 -12.68 12.66 -6.33
C GLN A 13 -13.74 11.71 -6.89
N ARG A 14 -15.02 12.10 -6.89
CA ARG A 14 -16.11 11.28 -7.44
C ARG A 14 -15.89 10.98 -8.91
N ARG A 15 -15.47 11.99 -9.68
CA ARG A 15 -15.16 11.84 -11.10
C ARG A 15 -14.02 10.87 -11.33
N LEU A 16 -12.90 11.03 -10.64
CA LEU A 16 -11.74 10.14 -10.74
C LEU A 16 -12.08 8.70 -10.31
N ILE A 17 -12.83 8.52 -9.23
CA ILE A 17 -13.28 7.19 -8.78
C ILE A 17 -14.16 6.53 -9.85
N SER A 18 -15.09 7.27 -10.44
CA SER A 18 -15.96 6.75 -11.50
C SER A 18 -15.15 6.31 -12.71
N LEU A 19 -14.17 7.11 -13.15
CA LEU A 19 -13.26 6.76 -14.24
C LEU A 19 -12.38 5.56 -13.90
N PHE A 20 -11.92 5.45 -12.66
CA PHE A 20 -11.17 4.28 -12.20
C PHE A 20 -12.01 3.02 -12.28
N ILE A 21 -13.24 3.04 -11.76
CA ILE A 21 -14.16 1.89 -11.83
C ILE A 21 -14.42 1.49 -13.28
N LEU A 22 -14.66 2.47 -14.18
CA LEU A 22 -14.83 2.21 -15.60
C LEU A 22 -13.57 1.59 -16.23
N SER A 23 -12.38 1.98 -15.79
CA SER A 23 -11.12 1.44 -16.32
C SER A 23 -10.88 -0.03 -15.95
N LEU A 24 -11.56 -0.53 -14.92
CA LEU A 24 -11.49 -1.95 -14.53
C LEU A 24 -12.35 -2.85 -15.43
N SER A 25 -13.20 -2.28 -16.28
CA SER A 25 -13.97 -3.07 -17.23
C SER A 25 -13.07 -3.56 -18.39
N SER A 26 -13.33 -4.80 -18.86
CA SER A 26 -12.59 -5.41 -19.96
C SER A 26 -12.67 -4.66 -21.30
N HIS A 27 -13.58 -3.70 -21.41
CA HIS A 27 -13.82 -2.88 -22.62
C HIS A 27 -13.27 -1.46 -22.49
N SER A 28 -12.45 -1.19 -21.48
CA SER A 28 -11.85 0.14 -21.32
C SER A 28 -10.87 0.44 -22.48
N PRO A 29 -11.00 1.59 -23.15
CA PRO A 29 -10.06 1.99 -24.20
C PRO A 29 -8.65 2.20 -23.63
N SER A 30 -7.63 2.06 -24.50
CA SER A 30 -6.23 2.35 -24.14
C SER A 30 -5.74 3.57 -24.92
N PRO A 31 -5.21 4.64 -24.29
CA PRO A 31 -5.09 4.80 -22.82
C PRO A 31 -6.48 4.96 -22.16
N SER A 32 -6.58 4.50 -20.91
CA SER A 32 -7.84 4.63 -20.19
C SER A 32 -8.17 6.10 -19.90
N PRO A 33 -9.47 6.49 -19.90
CA PRO A 33 -9.86 7.85 -19.51
C PRO A 33 -9.36 8.22 -18.10
N PHE A 34 -9.27 7.24 -17.20
CA PHE A 34 -8.70 7.44 -15.86
C PHE A 34 -7.23 7.86 -15.93
N ALA A 35 -6.38 7.15 -16.69
CA ALA A 35 -4.97 7.51 -16.82
C ALA A 35 -4.79 8.91 -17.42
N SER A 36 -5.57 9.25 -18.44
CA SER A 36 -5.55 10.58 -19.05
C SER A 36 -5.95 11.68 -18.05
N GLU A 37 -6.98 11.42 -17.26
CA GLU A 37 -7.47 12.36 -16.25
C GLU A 37 -6.46 12.55 -15.11
N VAL A 38 -5.87 11.47 -14.58
CA VAL A 38 -4.84 11.56 -13.55
C VAL A 38 -3.64 12.37 -14.02
N ASN A 39 -3.21 12.18 -15.28
CA ASN A 39 -2.08 12.92 -15.85
C ASN A 39 -2.38 14.41 -16.05
N SER A 40 -3.64 14.79 -16.23
CA SER A 40 -4.08 16.17 -16.39
C SER A 40 -4.44 16.85 -15.05
N THR A 41 -4.68 16.07 -14.00
CA THR A 41 -5.09 16.58 -12.68
C THR A 41 -3.94 17.37 -12.05
N ARG A 42 -4.24 18.61 -11.65
CA ARG A 42 -3.26 19.51 -11.00
C ARG A 42 -3.19 19.32 -9.48
N SER A 43 -4.19 18.69 -8.90
CA SER A 43 -4.32 18.48 -7.45
C SER A 43 -3.76 17.12 -7.04
N SER A 44 -2.60 17.12 -6.43
CA SER A 44 -2.03 15.92 -5.78
C SER A 44 -2.91 15.39 -4.64
N HIS A 45 -3.74 16.26 -4.04
CA HIS A 45 -4.66 15.87 -2.97
C HIS A 45 -5.80 14.99 -3.50
N ASP A 46 -6.31 15.29 -4.70
CA ASP A 46 -7.37 14.49 -5.33
C ASP A 46 -6.84 13.10 -5.69
N VAL A 47 -5.65 13.03 -6.29
CA VAL A 47 -4.99 11.75 -6.60
C VAL A 47 -4.74 10.93 -5.34
N ALA A 48 -4.21 11.55 -4.27
CA ALA A 48 -3.97 10.88 -2.99
C ALA A 48 -5.28 10.37 -2.34
N ALA A 49 -6.36 11.14 -2.45
CA ALA A 49 -7.67 10.73 -1.93
C ALA A 49 -8.24 9.54 -2.69
N VAL A 50 -8.08 9.50 -4.02
CA VAL A 50 -8.49 8.35 -4.86
C VAL A 50 -7.64 7.12 -4.58
N LEU A 51 -6.31 7.27 -4.42
CA LEU A 51 -5.44 6.17 -4.01
C LEU A 51 -5.88 5.57 -2.67
N ARG A 52 -6.12 6.42 -1.67
CA ARG A 52 -6.65 5.97 -0.37
C ARG A 52 -7.97 5.23 -0.52
N TRP A 53 -8.88 5.76 -1.32
CA TRP A 53 -10.15 5.11 -1.57
C TRP A 53 -9.95 3.74 -2.23
N GLY A 54 -9.10 3.66 -3.26
CA GLY A 54 -8.78 2.41 -3.95
C GLY A 54 -8.23 1.34 -3.02
N LEU A 55 -7.20 1.67 -2.24
CA LEU A 55 -6.59 0.74 -1.28
C LEU A 55 -7.60 0.19 -0.26
N ARG A 56 -8.61 0.98 0.12
CA ARG A 56 -9.63 0.58 1.10
C ARG A 56 -10.78 -0.22 0.52
N HIS A 57 -11.04 -0.11 -0.77
CA HIS A 57 -12.24 -0.68 -1.39
C HIS A 57 -11.91 -1.77 -2.44
N LEU A 58 -10.66 -1.87 -2.87
CA LEU A 58 -10.25 -2.86 -3.85
C LEU A 58 -10.30 -4.26 -3.24
N LYS A 59 -11.06 -5.15 -3.86
CA LYS A 59 -11.10 -6.58 -3.53
C LYS A 59 -10.32 -7.34 -4.60
N LEU A 60 -9.31 -8.09 -4.17
CA LEU A 60 -8.47 -8.90 -5.03
C LEU A 60 -8.86 -10.36 -4.90
N GLU A 61 -9.29 -10.99 -5.98
CA GLU A 61 -9.61 -12.43 -6.02
C GLU A 61 -10.54 -12.90 -4.88
N GLY A 62 -11.52 -12.04 -4.52
CA GLY A 62 -12.47 -12.32 -3.45
C GLY A 62 -11.95 -12.07 -2.03
N ASN A 63 -10.66 -11.83 -1.84
CA ASN A 63 -10.03 -11.56 -0.56
C ASN A 63 -9.43 -10.15 -0.51
N THR A 64 -9.41 -9.59 0.69
CA THR A 64 -8.66 -8.37 0.97
C THR A 64 -7.49 -8.70 1.89
N PHE A 65 -6.41 -7.92 1.84
CA PHE A 65 -5.28 -8.06 2.74
C PHE A 65 -5.80 -7.98 4.18
N GLY A 66 -6.43 -7.87 4.88
CA GLY A 66 -6.82 -7.67 6.27
C GLY A 66 -7.76 -8.73 6.81
N ILE A 67 -8.26 -9.64 5.96
CA ILE A 67 -9.16 -10.68 6.42
C ILE A 67 -8.39 -11.80 7.13
N ASP A 68 -7.24 -12.18 6.59
CA ASP A 68 -6.39 -13.21 7.16
C ASP A 68 -4.94 -12.71 7.21
N GLU A 69 -4.38 -12.66 8.40
CA GLU A 69 -2.98 -12.32 8.63
C GLU A 69 -2.07 -13.56 8.71
N GLY A 70 -2.61 -14.75 8.46
CA GLY A 70 -1.85 -16.00 8.54
C GLY A 70 -0.62 -16.01 7.63
N TRP A 71 -0.74 -15.43 6.44
CA TRP A 71 0.37 -15.25 5.51
C TRP A 71 1.50 -14.40 6.12
N TYR A 72 1.18 -13.31 6.81
CA TYR A 72 2.18 -12.46 7.45
C TYR A 72 2.82 -13.14 8.66
N LYS A 73 2.04 -13.78 9.50
CA LYS A 73 2.55 -14.53 10.65
C LYS A 73 3.52 -15.63 10.20
N SER A 74 3.14 -16.41 9.20
CA SER A 74 4.00 -17.43 8.61
C SER A 74 5.30 -16.83 8.04
N PHE A 75 5.22 -15.71 7.33
CA PHE A 75 6.39 -15.01 6.83
C PHE A 75 7.30 -14.55 7.98
N PHE A 76 6.74 -13.90 8.99
CA PHE A 76 7.48 -13.38 10.15
C PHE A 76 8.22 -14.49 10.90
N ASP A 77 7.55 -15.60 11.17
CA ASP A 77 8.12 -16.74 11.89
C ASP A 77 9.27 -17.39 11.07
N GLU A 78 9.10 -17.56 9.77
CA GLU A 78 10.13 -18.12 8.88
C GLU A 78 11.32 -17.19 8.68
N GLU A 79 11.10 -15.89 8.55
CA GLU A 79 12.16 -14.90 8.43
C GLU A 79 12.99 -14.85 9.72
N ARG A 80 12.32 -14.84 10.88
CA ARG A 80 12.96 -14.85 12.18
C ARG A 80 13.77 -16.13 12.41
N ALA A 81 13.22 -17.29 12.05
CA ALA A 81 13.93 -18.57 12.17
C ALA A 81 15.17 -18.65 11.28
N ALA A 82 15.17 -17.93 10.16
CA ALA A 82 16.30 -17.82 9.25
C ALA A 82 17.23 -16.63 9.55
N GLU A 83 17.10 -15.99 10.71
CA GLU A 83 17.91 -14.85 11.14
C GLU A 83 17.89 -13.65 10.18
N TYR A 84 16.70 -13.34 9.63
CA TYR A 84 16.45 -12.18 8.77
C TYR A 84 17.31 -12.10 7.51
N PRO A 85 17.32 -13.14 6.66
CA PRO A 85 18.14 -13.13 5.47
C PRO A 85 17.72 -12.02 4.51
N LEU A 86 18.69 -11.52 3.76
CA LEU A 86 18.45 -10.42 2.82
C LEU A 86 17.45 -10.79 1.73
N SER A 87 17.37 -12.06 1.32
CA SER A 87 16.41 -12.57 0.34
C SER A 87 15.02 -12.93 0.91
N ALA A 88 14.76 -12.66 2.20
CA ALA A 88 13.53 -13.08 2.86
C ALA A 88 12.26 -12.64 2.11
N PHE A 89 12.25 -11.42 1.59
CA PHE A 89 11.10 -10.92 0.84
C PHE A 89 10.79 -11.81 -0.37
N THR A 90 11.79 -12.15 -1.16
CA THR A 90 11.65 -12.96 -2.38
C THR A 90 11.37 -14.42 -2.05
N ASP A 91 12.12 -15.01 -1.11
CA ASP A 91 12.13 -16.44 -0.88
C ASP A 91 11.02 -16.91 0.06
N LYS A 92 10.60 -16.03 0.99
CA LYS A 92 9.65 -16.38 2.05
C LYS A 92 8.29 -15.71 1.91
N LEU A 93 8.24 -14.44 1.46
CA LEU A 93 6.97 -13.71 1.34
C LEU A 93 6.28 -13.94 0.00
N VAL A 94 7.02 -13.81 -1.12
CA VAL A 94 6.44 -13.92 -2.46
C VAL A 94 5.62 -15.21 -2.65
N PRO A 95 6.09 -16.40 -2.22
CA PRO A 95 5.32 -17.63 -2.39
C PRO A 95 4.00 -17.70 -1.61
N LYS A 96 3.80 -16.81 -0.64
CA LYS A 96 2.61 -16.79 0.23
C LYS A 96 1.49 -15.89 -0.29
N LEU A 97 1.78 -15.06 -1.29
CA LEU A 97 0.85 -14.08 -1.84
C LEU A 97 0.39 -14.50 -3.23
N SER A 98 -0.88 -14.28 -3.54
CA SER A 98 -1.34 -14.35 -4.93
C SER A 98 -0.67 -13.24 -5.76
N LYS A 99 -0.64 -13.43 -7.08
CA LYS A 99 -0.02 -12.45 -8.00
C LYS A 99 -0.59 -11.04 -7.80
N ALA A 100 -1.91 -10.92 -7.73
CA ALA A 100 -2.58 -9.63 -7.57
C ALA A 100 -2.25 -8.95 -6.23
N HIS A 101 -2.20 -9.72 -5.14
CA HIS A 101 -1.81 -9.19 -3.82
C HIS A 101 -0.34 -8.76 -3.80
N LEU A 102 0.55 -9.54 -4.43
CA LEU A 102 1.96 -9.20 -4.53
C LEU A 102 2.18 -7.93 -5.35
N GLU A 103 1.51 -7.78 -6.48
CA GLU A 103 1.59 -6.58 -7.32
C GLU A 103 1.11 -5.33 -6.57
N LEU A 104 -0.02 -5.42 -5.87
CA LEU A 104 -0.54 -4.30 -5.08
C LEU A 104 0.39 -3.93 -3.92
N LEU A 105 0.88 -4.93 -3.18
CA LEU A 105 1.84 -4.71 -2.09
C LEU A 105 3.12 -4.06 -2.62
N THR A 106 3.68 -4.61 -3.69
CA THR A 106 4.92 -4.11 -4.30
C THR A 106 4.76 -2.66 -4.75
N ALA A 107 3.70 -2.32 -5.48
CA ALA A 107 3.42 -0.96 -5.90
C ALA A 107 3.25 -0.01 -4.70
N THR A 108 2.59 -0.46 -3.63
CA THR A 108 2.44 0.34 -2.41
C THR A 108 3.79 0.59 -1.74
N LEU A 109 4.65 -0.43 -1.64
CA LEU A 109 5.99 -0.30 -1.06
C LEU A 109 6.91 0.59 -1.92
N GLU A 110 6.74 0.59 -3.24
CA GLU A 110 7.45 1.49 -4.15
C GLU A 110 7.06 2.95 -3.94
N ILE A 111 5.77 3.24 -3.77
CA ILE A 111 5.30 4.59 -3.42
C ILE A 111 5.90 5.02 -2.07
N ILE A 112 5.87 4.16 -1.05
CA ILE A 112 6.46 4.45 0.26
C ILE A 112 7.96 4.73 0.12
N SER A 113 8.69 3.91 -0.63
CA SER A 113 10.13 4.06 -0.86
C SER A 113 10.44 5.39 -1.56
N SER A 114 9.72 5.72 -2.61
CA SER A 114 9.87 6.98 -3.35
C SER A 114 9.63 8.20 -2.47
N LEU A 115 8.58 8.19 -1.66
CA LEU A 115 8.27 9.29 -0.75
C LEU A 115 9.28 9.38 0.41
N ALA A 116 9.73 8.24 0.96
CA ALA A 116 10.71 8.19 2.04
C ALA A 116 12.10 8.64 1.59
N ALA A 117 12.46 8.44 0.32
CA ALA A 117 13.71 8.94 -0.24
C ALA A 117 13.83 10.47 -0.19
N HIS A 118 12.71 11.17 -0.10
CA HIS A 118 12.64 12.62 0.03
C HIS A 118 12.23 13.09 1.44
N ALA A 119 12.49 12.27 2.47
CA ALA A 119 12.04 12.53 3.84
C ALA A 119 12.55 13.85 4.41
N GLU A 120 13.74 14.29 4.05
CA GLU A 120 14.30 15.60 4.46
C GLU A 120 13.47 16.77 3.93
N ALA A 121 12.98 16.67 2.70
CA ALA A 121 12.20 17.73 2.08
C ALA A 121 10.71 17.69 2.49
N ASN A 122 10.13 16.50 2.64
CA ASN A 122 8.69 16.33 2.91
C ASN A 122 8.35 16.06 4.38
N GLY A 123 9.34 15.88 5.25
CA GLY A 123 9.17 15.61 6.67
C GLY A 123 8.53 14.25 7.00
N THR A 124 8.53 13.30 6.03
CA THR A 124 7.78 12.06 6.17
C THR A 124 8.69 10.84 6.02
N SER A 125 8.92 10.13 7.11
CA SER A 125 9.72 8.91 7.12
C SER A 125 8.96 7.70 6.58
N GLY A 126 9.69 6.65 6.18
CA GLY A 126 9.11 5.37 5.79
C GLY A 126 8.23 4.77 6.88
N SER A 127 8.59 4.93 8.14
CA SER A 127 7.79 4.50 9.30
C SER A 127 6.43 5.21 9.36
N LYS A 128 6.40 6.54 9.22
CA LYS A 128 5.15 7.31 9.19
C LYS A 128 4.26 6.91 8.00
N LEU A 129 4.86 6.71 6.83
CA LEU A 129 4.15 6.27 5.64
C LEU A 129 3.60 4.86 5.82
N SER A 130 4.36 3.94 6.38
CA SER A 130 3.92 2.58 6.66
C SER A 130 2.72 2.54 7.60
N LYS A 131 2.68 3.38 8.63
CA LYS A 131 1.50 3.51 9.51
C LYS A 131 0.27 4.01 8.76
N LEU A 132 0.44 4.96 7.86
CA LEU A 132 -0.64 5.52 7.06
C LEU A 132 -1.19 4.51 6.03
N PHE A 133 -0.30 3.93 5.24
CA PHE A 133 -0.68 2.98 4.19
C PHE A 133 -1.09 1.62 4.74
N GLY A 134 -0.51 1.19 5.86
CA GLY A 134 -0.86 -0.05 6.54
C GLY A 134 -2.32 -0.11 6.91
N LEU A 135 -2.86 0.97 7.47
CA LEU A 135 -4.28 1.07 7.77
C LEU A 135 -5.15 0.94 6.50
N TRP A 136 -4.74 1.56 5.40
CA TRP A 136 -5.54 1.52 4.17
C TRP A 136 -5.48 0.17 3.46
N LEU A 137 -4.30 -0.42 3.39
CA LEU A 137 -4.07 -1.66 2.66
C LEU A 137 -4.55 -2.89 3.45
N LEU A 138 -4.28 -2.92 4.77
CA LEU A 138 -4.45 -4.12 5.58
C LEU A 138 -5.74 -4.15 6.42
N THR A 139 -6.55 -3.09 6.41
CA THR A 139 -7.83 -3.04 7.14
C THR A 139 -9.03 -2.83 6.23
N ALA A 140 -9.02 -3.41 5.06
CA ALA A 140 -9.99 -3.14 4.00
C ALA A 140 -11.45 -3.46 4.34
N GLN A 141 -11.75 -4.16 5.42
CA GLN A 141 -13.12 -4.27 5.91
C GLN A 141 -13.27 -3.51 7.24
N ARG A 142 -14.01 -2.40 7.19
CA ARG A 142 -14.69 -1.89 8.36
C ARG A 142 -15.70 -2.96 8.80
N VAL A 143 -15.51 -3.50 9.98
CA VAL A 143 -16.64 -4.03 10.71
C VAL A 143 -17.46 -2.81 11.11
N GLU A 144 -18.55 -2.55 10.40
CA GLU A 144 -19.48 -1.49 10.75
C GLU A 144 -20.07 -1.83 12.12
N GLY A 145 -19.84 -0.98 13.08
CA GLY A 145 -20.42 -1.08 14.39
C GLY A 145 -19.37 -1.22 15.51
N ASN A 146 -19.25 -0.17 16.30
CA ASN A 146 -18.61 -0.12 17.62
C ASN A 146 -17.09 -0.29 17.71
N ASP A 147 -16.31 0.15 16.70
CA ASP A 147 -14.92 0.42 16.94
C ASP A 147 -14.81 1.65 17.87
N ASP A 148 -14.50 1.41 19.12
CA ASP A 148 -14.06 2.47 20.00
C ASP A 148 -12.68 3.00 19.54
N TRP A 149 -12.29 4.14 20.10
CA TRP A 149 -11.02 4.76 19.74
C TRP A 149 -9.81 3.88 20.03
N LEU A 150 -9.85 3.08 21.07
CA LEU A 150 -8.77 2.18 21.48
C LEU A 150 -8.59 1.06 20.44
N THR A 151 -9.65 0.39 20.06
CA THR A 151 -9.65 -0.67 19.03
C THR A 151 -9.14 -0.15 17.69
N PHE A 152 -9.57 1.08 17.30
CA PHE A 152 -9.06 1.73 16.09
C PHE A 152 -7.55 1.98 16.18
N TYR A 153 -7.07 2.51 17.31
CA TYR A 153 -5.66 2.84 17.52
C TYR A 153 -4.78 1.58 17.51
N GLU A 154 -5.18 0.53 18.19
CA GLU A 154 -4.48 -0.75 18.20
C GLU A 154 -4.36 -1.35 16.80
N ARG A 155 -5.42 -1.30 16.01
CA ARG A 155 -5.42 -1.74 14.62
C ARG A 155 -4.49 -0.90 13.76
N TRP A 156 -4.53 0.39 13.90
CA TRP A 156 -3.66 1.32 13.19
C TRP A 156 -2.17 1.07 13.49
N GLU A 157 -1.81 0.92 14.76
CA GLU A 157 -0.44 0.61 15.17
C GLU A 157 0.00 -0.77 14.64
N ARG A 158 -0.85 -1.78 14.78
CA ARG A 158 -0.54 -3.14 14.32
C ARG A 158 -0.30 -3.21 12.82
N THR A 159 -1.23 -2.69 12.02
CA THR A 159 -1.10 -2.71 10.56
C THR A 159 0.05 -1.86 10.07
N GLY A 160 0.33 -0.76 10.76
CA GLY A 160 1.50 0.07 10.50
C GLY A 160 2.81 -0.68 10.70
N ARG A 161 2.93 -1.43 11.80
CA ARG A 161 4.12 -2.27 12.09
C ARG A 161 4.28 -3.40 11.08
N ILE A 162 3.19 -4.04 10.67
CA ILE A 162 3.23 -5.06 9.63
C ILE A 162 3.79 -4.48 8.33
N LEU A 163 3.24 -3.36 7.86
CA LEU A 163 3.69 -2.76 6.61
C LEU A 163 5.12 -2.21 6.71
N GLU A 164 5.51 -1.67 7.85
CA GLU A 164 6.88 -1.22 8.11
C GLU A 164 7.88 -2.37 8.03
N HIS A 165 7.55 -3.51 8.63
CA HIS A 165 8.37 -4.72 8.55
C HIS A 165 8.53 -5.21 7.10
N LEU A 166 7.45 -5.27 6.33
CA LEU A 166 7.47 -5.63 4.91
C LEU A 166 8.29 -4.64 4.08
N PHE A 167 8.20 -3.35 4.40
CA PHE A 167 8.98 -2.30 3.77
C PHE A 167 10.49 -2.52 4.00
N PHE A 168 10.91 -2.79 5.22
CA PHE A 168 12.32 -3.06 5.51
C PHE A 168 12.80 -4.38 4.90
N ALA A 169 11.96 -5.42 4.90
CA ALA A 169 12.29 -6.67 4.23
C ALA A 169 12.54 -6.47 2.72
N ARG A 170 11.72 -5.64 2.06
CA ARG A 170 11.91 -5.28 0.66
C ARG A 170 13.18 -4.45 0.43
N ILE A 171 13.46 -3.46 1.28
CA ILE A 171 14.70 -2.66 1.17
C ILE A 171 15.93 -3.55 1.26
N ARG A 172 15.96 -4.47 2.23
CA ARG A 172 17.08 -5.43 2.36
C ARG A 172 17.26 -6.24 1.08
N CYS A 173 16.17 -6.70 0.48
CA CYS A 173 16.20 -7.46 -0.76
C CYS A 173 16.74 -6.64 -1.94
N VAL A 174 16.30 -5.38 -2.10
CA VAL A 174 16.74 -4.50 -3.20
C VAL A 174 18.23 -4.16 -3.08
N LEU A 175 18.74 -3.97 -1.87
CA LEU A 175 20.17 -3.68 -1.65
C LEU A 175 21.09 -4.77 -2.20
N ILE A 176 20.67 -6.04 -2.15
CA ILE A 176 21.45 -7.14 -2.78
C ILE A 176 21.55 -6.94 -4.28
N PHE A 177 20.43 -6.68 -4.95
CA PHE A 177 20.43 -6.52 -6.40
C PHE A 177 21.30 -5.37 -6.85
N THR A 178 21.35 -4.28 -6.08
CA THR A 178 22.18 -3.11 -6.39
C THR A 178 23.66 -3.39 -6.17
N LEU A 179 24.03 -4.14 -5.12
CA LEU A 179 25.43 -4.44 -4.80
C LEU A 179 26.05 -5.52 -5.70
N PHE A 180 25.26 -6.45 -6.23
CA PHE A 180 25.77 -7.57 -7.04
C PHE A 180 25.61 -7.39 -8.55
N HIS A 181 24.95 -6.32 -9.03
CA HIS A 181 24.78 -6.03 -10.46
C HIS A 181 25.55 -4.79 -10.93
N VAL A 182 26.46 -4.25 -10.10
CA VAL A 182 27.40 -3.18 -10.45
C VAL A 182 28.80 -3.80 -10.63
N VAL A 183 28.89 -4.87 -11.41
CA VAL A 183 30.18 -5.42 -11.87
C VAL A 183 30.11 -5.59 -13.38
#